data_675250fd569be728c94a9e51242aa78c
#
_entry.id   675250fd569be728c94a9e51242aa78c
#
_cell.length_a   1.000
_cell.length_b   1.000
_cell.length_c   1.000
_cell.angle_alpha   90.00
_cell.angle_beta   90.00
_cell.angle_gamma   90.00
#
_symmetry.space_group_name_H-M   'P 1'
#
loop_
_entity.id
_entity.type
_entity.pdbx_description
1 polymer ?
#
loop_
_entity_poly.entity_id
_entity_poly.type
_entity_poly.pdbx_seq_one_letter_code
_entity_poly.pdbx_strand_id
1 'polypeptide(L)'
;MKRKKLTASMIALVMSVSLPMTTYAANWYLEDGSVTVNADNSGQTVTQGSGSAVPDESPVITQRESSVETGNTIAINASDNATANVTIKDINIKSSKDAIDVKGSSSANITLEGDNKIFSETGSALHVSDGNVTINGSGSLKAEIQDDLGSDYNHNAKIGSH
;
A
#
# COMPACT_ATOMS: atom_id res chain seq x y z
N MET A 1 -40.17 47.53 42.15
CA MET A 1 -40.01 47.07 40.75
C MET A 1 -38.75 46.22 40.63
N LYS A 2 -38.90 44.89 40.49
CA LYS A 2 -37.75 43.96 40.32
C LYS A 2 -37.53 43.74 38.84
N ARG A 3 -36.40 44.19 38.31
CA ARG A 3 -36.00 43.93 36.90
C ARG A 3 -35.43 42.51 36.78
N LYS A 4 -36.12 41.64 36.02
CA LYS A 4 -35.60 40.34 35.64
C LYS A 4 -34.57 40.51 34.53
N LYS A 5 -33.32 40.06 34.76
CA LYS A 5 -32.28 39.95 33.73
C LYS A 5 -32.53 38.70 32.93
N LEU A 6 -32.84 38.83 31.66
CA LEU A 6 -32.81 37.73 30.70
C LEU A 6 -31.36 37.45 30.32
N THR A 7 -30.83 36.29 30.66
CA THR A 7 -29.58 35.78 30.12
C THR A 7 -29.90 35.04 28.85
N ALA A 8 -29.51 35.58 27.69
CA ALA A 8 -29.56 34.89 26.42
C ALA A 8 -28.44 33.87 26.39
N SER A 9 -28.80 32.58 26.40
CA SER A 9 -27.89 31.46 26.16
C SER A 9 -27.67 31.30 24.65
N MET A 10 -26.48 31.65 24.19
CA MET A 10 -26.08 31.48 22.81
C MET A 10 -25.62 30.05 22.62
N ILE A 11 -26.48 29.20 22.06
CA ILE A 11 -26.11 27.85 21.65
C ILE A 11 -25.40 27.98 20.30
N ALA A 12 -24.06 27.86 20.31
CA ALA A 12 -23.29 27.74 19.10
C ALA A 12 -23.47 26.33 18.53
N LEU A 13 -24.30 26.21 17.49
CA LEU A 13 -24.45 24.99 16.71
C LEU A 13 -23.21 24.86 15.81
N VAL A 14 -22.24 24.04 16.22
CA VAL A 14 -21.10 23.66 15.39
C VAL A 14 -21.62 22.63 14.38
N MET A 15 -21.98 23.10 13.18
CA MET A 15 -22.20 22.21 12.04
C MET A 15 -20.83 21.72 11.55
N SER A 16 -20.47 20.48 11.89
CA SER A 16 -19.38 19.78 11.23
C SER A 16 -19.82 19.45 9.80
N VAL A 17 -19.41 20.26 8.85
CA VAL A 17 -19.55 19.93 7.42
C VAL A 17 -18.49 18.90 7.12
N SER A 18 -18.87 17.61 7.14
CA SER A 18 -18.07 16.57 6.53
C SER A 18 -18.16 16.74 5.01
N LEU A 19 -17.18 17.41 4.42
CA LEU A 19 -17.02 17.42 2.97
C LEU A 19 -16.71 15.98 2.53
N PRO A 20 -17.40 15.44 1.52
CA PRO A 20 -16.96 14.18 0.93
C PRO A 20 -15.57 14.42 0.35
N MET A 21 -14.55 13.80 0.97
CA MET A 21 -13.23 13.74 0.37
C MET A 21 -13.39 12.84 -0.86
N THR A 22 -13.39 13.44 -2.04
CA THR A 22 -13.18 12.68 -3.27
C THR A 22 -11.73 12.22 -3.24
N THR A 23 -11.51 10.98 -2.83
CA THR A 23 -10.21 10.35 -2.90
C THR A 23 -9.92 10.06 -4.35
N TYR A 24 -9.13 10.91 -4.98
CA TYR A 24 -8.52 10.59 -6.26
C TYR A 24 -7.43 9.56 -6.00
N ALA A 25 -7.41 8.47 -6.76
CA ALA A 25 -6.30 7.55 -6.79
C ALA A 25 -5.02 8.32 -7.13
N ALA A 26 -4.09 8.42 -6.20
CA ALA A 26 -2.84 9.11 -6.44
C ALA A 26 -1.80 8.13 -7.00
N ASN A 27 -0.89 8.64 -7.84
CA ASN A 27 0.28 7.90 -8.26
C ASN A 27 1.40 8.07 -7.22
N TRP A 28 1.89 6.95 -6.70
CA TRP A 28 2.98 6.86 -5.75
C TRP A 28 4.21 6.28 -6.47
N TYR A 29 5.17 7.14 -6.77
CA TYR A 29 6.33 6.76 -7.56
C TYR A 29 7.43 6.17 -6.69
N LEU A 30 7.86 4.94 -6.95
CA LEU A 30 8.90 4.27 -6.16
C LEU A 30 10.26 4.98 -6.19
N GLU A 31 10.51 5.84 -7.15
CA GLU A 31 11.71 6.68 -7.16
C GLU A 31 11.75 7.68 -5.99
N ASP A 32 10.58 8.06 -5.46
CA ASP A 32 10.46 9.03 -4.36
C ASP A 32 10.58 8.36 -2.98
N GLY A 33 10.69 7.04 -2.92
CA GLY A 33 10.87 6.25 -1.70
C GLY A 33 9.97 5.02 -1.62
N SER A 34 10.24 4.16 -0.65
CA SER A 34 9.40 3.01 -0.35
C SER A 34 7.99 3.44 0.06
N VAL A 35 6.98 2.66 -0.33
CA VAL A 35 5.57 2.96 -0.08
C VAL A 35 5.01 2.01 0.96
N THR A 36 4.31 2.55 1.95
CA THR A 36 3.55 1.77 2.94
C THR A 36 2.07 2.14 2.84
N VAL A 37 1.23 1.14 2.62
CA VAL A 37 -0.22 1.25 2.63
C VAL A 37 -0.74 0.66 3.93
N ASN A 38 -1.55 1.41 4.67
CA ASN A 38 -2.20 0.94 5.90
C ASN A 38 -3.71 1.06 5.73
N ALA A 39 -4.43 -0.03 5.94
CA ALA A 39 -5.89 -0.07 5.94
C ALA A 39 -6.40 -0.58 7.28
N ASP A 40 -7.33 0.17 7.88
CA ASP A 40 -8.01 -0.16 9.13
C ASP A 40 -9.48 0.32 9.10
N ASN A 41 -10.17 0.23 10.23
CA ASN A 41 -11.57 0.69 10.36
C ASN A 41 -11.77 2.19 10.10
N SER A 42 -10.71 2.98 10.08
CA SER A 42 -10.75 4.43 9.84
C SER A 42 -10.58 4.80 8.36
N GLY A 43 -10.22 3.82 7.52
CA GLY A 43 -9.94 3.97 6.10
C GLY A 43 -8.54 3.55 5.72
N GLN A 44 -8.14 3.91 4.51
CA GLN A 44 -6.82 3.58 3.98
C GLN A 44 -5.94 4.82 3.86
N THR A 45 -4.68 4.67 4.23
CA THR A 45 -3.66 5.72 4.13
C THR A 45 -2.40 5.18 3.46
N VAL A 46 -1.67 6.09 2.83
CA VAL A 46 -0.37 5.79 2.20
C VAL A 46 0.69 6.69 2.79
N THR A 47 1.84 6.10 3.09
CA THR A 47 3.06 6.80 3.52
C THR A 47 4.17 6.50 2.54
N GLN A 48 4.91 7.51 2.10
CA GLN A 48 6.06 7.34 1.22
C GLN A 48 7.34 7.87 1.87
N GLY A 49 8.37 7.03 1.91
CA GLY A 49 9.64 7.34 2.56
C GLY A 49 9.46 7.78 4.01
N SER A 50 9.93 8.98 4.34
CA SER A 50 9.77 9.61 5.67
C SER A 50 8.60 10.61 5.73
N GLY A 51 7.72 10.61 4.73
CA GLY A 51 6.57 11.51 4.66
C GLY A 51 5.48 11.19 5.69
N SER A 52 4.48 12.05 5.76
CA SER A 52 3.29 11.81 6.58
C SER A 52 2.30 10.89 5.86
N ALA A 53 1.48 10.18 6.63
CA ALA A 53 0.39 9.38 6.07
C ALA A 53 -0.66 10.28 5.40
N VAL A 54 -1.07 9.91 4.21
CA VAL A 54 -2.07 10.62 3.38
C VAL A 54 -3.22 9.67 3.08
N PRO A 55 -4.49 10.06 3.28
CA PRO A 55 -5.64 9.25 2.90
C PRO A 55 -5.65 8.97 1.39
N ASP A 56 -5.71 7.69 1.01
CA ASP A 56 -5.84 7.24 -0.37
C ASP A 56 -6.45 5.83 -0.39
N GLU A 57 -7.69 5.71 -0.81
CA GLU A 57 -8.46 4.45 -0.79
C GLU A 57 -8.14 3.53 -1.98
N SER A 58 -7.42 4.02 -2.98
CA SER A 58 -7.11 3.29 -4.20
C SER A 58 -5.78 3.72 -4.81
N PRO A 59 -4.67 3.66 -4.07
CA PRO A 59 -3.37 4.11 -4.53
C PRO A 59 -2.90 3.32 -5.75
N VAL A 60 -2.24 4.03 -6.67
CA VAL A 60 -1.50 3.44 -7.77
C VAL A 60 -0.01 3.57 -7.49
N ILE A 61 0.65 2.46 -7.17
CA ILE A 61 2.10 2.41 -6.96
C ILE A 61 2.77 2.08 -8.28
N THR A 62 3.65 2.95 -8.72
CA THR A 62 4.25 2.88 -10.06
C THR A 62 5.70 3.37 -10.07
N GLN A 63 6.33 3.34 -11.22
CA GLN A 63 7.60 3.99 -11.51
C GLN A 63 7.48 4.91 -12.71
N ARG A 64 8.26 6.00 -12.72
CA ARG A 64 8.40 6.87 -13.90
C ARG A 64 9.24 6.20 -14.98
N GLU A 65 10.20 5.39 -14.54
CA GLU A 65 11.15 4.68 -15.41
C GLU A 65 11.24 3.20 -15.00
N SER A 66 10.33 2.38 -15.47
CA SER A 66 10.28 0.93 -15.15
C SER A 66 11.41 0.11 -15.76
N SER A 67 12.21 0.69 -16.68
CA SER A 67 13.42 0.07 -17.18
C SER A 67 14.59 0.10 -16.17
N VAL A 68 14.50 0.97 -15.15
CA VAL A 68 15.52 1.13 -14.10
C VAL A 68 15.07 0.42 -12.84
N GLU A 69 15.95 -0.41 -12.27
CA GLU A 69 15.68 -1.09 -11.00
C GLU A 69 15.68 -0.09 -9.82
N THR A 70 14.73 -0.25 -8.89
CA THR A 70 14.71 0.49 -7.62
C THR A 70 14.87 -0.45 -6.43
N GLY A 71 15.60 -0.02 -5.40
CA GLY A 71 15.68 -0.72 -4.10
C GLY A 71 14.51 -0.41 -3.16
N ASN A 72 13.63 0.52 -3.53
CA ASN A 72 12.45 0.88 -2.75
C ASN A 72 11.39 -0.22 -2.83
N THR A 73 10.72 -0.48 -1.71
CA THR A 73 9.82 -1.62 -1.50
C THR A 73 8.40 -1.17 -1.22
N ILE A 74 7.47 -2.12 -1.28
CA ILE A 74 6.06 -1.89 -0.97
C ILE A 74 5.70 -2.70 0.28
N ALA A 75 5.13 -2.03 1.29
CA ALA A 75 4.51 -2.67 2.44
C ALA A 75 2.99 -2.44 2.43
N ILE A 76 2.20 -3.48 2.67
CA ILE A 76 0.74 -3.42 2.72
C ILE A 76 0.31 -4.03 4.05
N ASN A 77 -0.30 -3.22 4.91
CA ASN A 77 -0.78 -3.63 6.22
C ASN A 77 -2.31 -3.49 6.26
N ALA A 78 -3.02 -4.57 6.56
CA ALA A 78 -4.46 -4.55 6.73
C ALA A 78 -4.86 -5.12 8.09
N SER A 79 -5.66 -4.39 8.85
CA SER A 79 -6.12 -4.76 10.20
C SER A 79 -7.62 -4.54 10.36
N ASP A 80 -8.18 -4.98 11.49
CA ASP A 80 -9.55 -4.69 11.91
C ASP A 80 -10.64 -5.05 10.89
N ASN A 81 -10.45 -6.15 10.15
CA ASN A 81 -11.32 -6.59 9.06
C ASN A 81 -11.40 -5.62 7.86
N ALA A 82 -10.52 -4.63 7.79
CA ALA A 82 -10.42 -3.77 6.61
C ALA A 82 -9.79 -4.52 5.44
N THR A 83 -10.01 -4.04 4.23
CA THR A 83 -9.35 -4.54 3.02
C THR A 83 -8.49 -3.45 2.42
N ALA A 84 -7.19 -3.71 2.32
CA ALA A 84 -6.30 -2.83 1.59
C ALA A 84 -6.50 -3.02 0.08
N ASN A 85 -6.68 -1.95 -0.67
CA ASN A 85 -6.82 -1.97 -2.13
C ASN A 85 -5.65 -1.20 -2.75
N VAL A 86 -4.86 -1.87 -3.59
CA VAL A 86 -3.64 -1.32 -4.16
C VAL A 86 -3.54 -1.68 -5.63
N THR A 87 -3.26 -0.73 -6.49
CA THR A 87 -2.87 -0.99 -7.88
C THR A 87 -1.35 -0.91 -7.98
N ILE A 88 -0.74 -1.91 -8.60
CA ILE A 88 0.70 -1.96 -8.90
C ILE A 88 0.86 -1.90 -10.41
N LYS A 89 1.63 -0.93 -10.88
CA LYS A 89 1.72 -0.63 -12.31
C LYS A 89 3.15 -0.33 -12.74
N ASP A 90 3.63 -1.10 -13.74
CA ASP A 90 4.90 -0.87 -14.41
C ASP A 90 6.07 -0.64 -13.43
N ILE A 91 6.24 -1.55 -12.44
CA ILE A 91 7.31 -1.48 -11.45
C ILE A 91 8.45 -2.44 -11.76
N ASN A 92 9.66 -2.09 -11.29
CA ASN A 92 10.86 -2.91 -11.39
C ASN A 92 11.67 -2.78 -10.08
N ILE A 93 11.35 -3.63 -9.11
CA ILE A 93 11.99 -3.63 -7.79
C ILE A 93 13.10 -4.67 -7.76
N LYS A 94 14.29 -4.25 -7.27
CA LYS A 94 15.37 -5.14 -6.86
C LYS A 94 15.80 -4.77 -5.45
N SER A 95 15.36 -5.55 -4.49
CA SER A 95 15.53 -5.28 -3.06
C SER A 95 16.48 -6.27 -2.40
N SER A 96 17.22 -5.81 -1.38
CA SER A 96 17.99 -6.67 -0.48
C SER A 96 17.13 -7.33 0.61
N LYS A 97 15.82 -7.12 0.60
CA LYS A 97 14.82 -7.68 1.54
C LYS A 97 13.54 -7.98 0.76
N ASP A 98 12.43 -8.27 1.44
CA ASP A 98 11.15 -8.48 0.76
C ASP A 98 10.82 -7.29 -0.15
N ALA A 99 10.51 -7.58 -1.43
CA ALA A 99 10.20 -6.52 -2.40
C ALA A 99 8.77 -5.99 -2.20
N ILE A 100 7.81 -6.91 -1.99
CA ILE A 100 6.46 -6.60 -1.53
C ILE A 100 6.19 -7.41 -0.27
N ASP A 101 5.79 -6.74 0.81
CA ASP A 101 5.52 -7.35 2.12
C ASP A 101 4.09 -7.05 2.54
N VAL A 102 3.25 -8.08 2.63
CA VAL A 102 1.84 -7.98 3.05
C VAL A 102 1.69 -8.55 4.44
N LYS A 103 1.20 -7.73 5.36
CA LYS A 103 1.02 -8.05 6.77
C LYS A 103 -0.37 -7.71 7.26
N GLY A 104 -0.75 -8.35 8.36
CA GLY A 104 -1.97 -8.06 9.08
C GLY A 104 -3.02 -9.16 8.95
N SER A 105 -3.96 -9.15 9.87
CA SER A 105 -4.97 -10.21 10.03
C SER A 105 -6.16 -10.13 9.06
N SER A 106 -6.11 -9.20 8.10
CA SER A 106 -7.23 -8.89 7.21
C SER A 106 -6.90 -9.20 5.74
N SER A 107 -7.46 -8.50 4.79
CA SER A 107 -7.34 -8.82 3.37
C SER A 107 -6.60 -7.73 2.60
N ALA A 108 -5.87 -8.10 1.56
CA ALA A 108 -5.30 -7.19 0.59
C ALA A 108 -5.71 -7.59 -0.84
N ASN A 109 -6.19 -6.64 -1.61
CA ASN A 109 -6.47 -6.77 -3.04
C ASN A 109 -5.38 -6.03 -3.81
N ILE A 110 -4.62 -6.75 -4.60
CA ILE A 110 -3.57 -6.20 -5.46
C ILE A 110 -4.05 -6.30 -6.90
N THR A 111 -4.24 -5.17 -7.55
CA THR A 111 -4.57 -5.09 -8.97
C THR A 111 -3.30 -4.83 -9.76
N LEU A 112 -3.01 -5.67 -10.76
CA LEU A 112 -1.85 -5.53 -11.62
C LEU A 112 -2.21 -4.83 -12.93
N GLU A 113 -1.44 -3.81 -13.28
CA GLU A 113 -1.46 -3.15 -14.58
C GLU A 113 -0.04 -3.14 -15.19
N GLY A 114 0.05 -3.28 -16.51
CA GLY A 114 1.34 -3.29 -17.20
C GLY A 114 2.27 -4.45 -16.81
N ASP A 115 3.57 -4.23 -16.91
CA ASP A 115 4.59 -5.25 -16.66
C ASP A 115 5.33 -4.99 -15.35
N ASN A 116 5.12 -5.86 -14.36
CA ASN A 116 5.67 -5.72 -13.03
C ASN A 116 6.77 -6.76 -12.78
N LYS A 117 7.91 -6.30 -12.28
CA LYS A 117 9.05 -7.15 -11.92
C LYS A 117 9.43 -6.88 -10.47
N ILE A 118 9.56 -7.94 -9.70
CA ILE A 118 10.02 -7.88 -8.32
C ILE A 118 11.09 -8.94 -8.08
N PHE A 119 12.20 -8.51 -7.52
CA PHE A 119 13.33 -9.37 -7.19
C PHE A 119 13.77 -9.12 -5.75
N SER A 120 14.07 -10.18 -5.02
CA SER A 120 14.64 -10.11 -3.67
C SER A 120 15.97 -10.85 -3.60
N GLU A 121 16.99 -10.20 -3.03
CA GLU A 121 18.31 -10.80 -2.82
C GLU A 121 18.34 -11.74 -1.62
N THR A 122 17.69 -11.37 -0.50
CA THR A 122 17.77 -12.18 0.74
C THR A 122 16.40 -12.51 1.34
N GLY A 123 15.32 -11.90 0.86
CA GLY A 123 13.95 -12.11 1.34
C GLY A 123 13.07 -12.83 0.34
N SER A 124 11.80 -12.49 0.36
CA SER A 124 10.80 -12.95 -0.60
C SER A 124 10.53 -11.86 -1.65
N ALA A 125 10.29 -12.24 -2.89
CA ALA A 125 9.80 -11.30 -3.89
C ALA A 125 8.42 -10.75 -3.48
N LEU A 126 7.51 -11.64 -3.06
CA LEU A 126 6.26 -11.31 -2.39
C LEU A 126 6.18 -12.12 -1.10
N HIS A 127 6.13 -11.44 0.04
CA HIS A 127 5.95 -12.03 1.35
C HIS A 127 4.53 -11.78 1.86
N VAL A 128 3.87 -12.81 2.39
CA VAL A 128 2.56 -12.70 3.05
C VAL A 128 2.68 -13.38 4.40
N SER A 129 2.65 -12.60 5.50
CA SER A 129 2.82 -13.15 6.85
C SER A 129 1.50 -13.57 7.49
N ASP A 130 0.42 -12.81 7.28
CA ASP A 130 -0.92 -13.09 7.79
C ASP A 130 -1.98 -12.57 6.81
N GLY A 131 -3.23 -13.03 6.99
CA GLY A 131 -4.36 -12.57 6.19
C GLY A 131 -4.47 -13.21 4.81
N ASN A 132 -5.27 -12.61 3.95
CA ASN A 132 -5.55 -13.09 2.61
C ASN A 132 -5.10 -12.07 1.56
N VAL A 133 -4.45 -12.55 0.50
CA VAL A 133 -4.08 -11.72 -0.64
C VAL A 133 -4.80 -12.21 -1.89
N THR A 134 -5.47 -11.29 -2.56
CA THR A 134 -6.05 -11.52 -3.88
C THR A 134 -5.30 -10.69 -4.90
N ILE A 135 -4.74 -11.35 -5.92
CA ILE A 135 -4.05 -10.71 -7.04
C ILE A 135 -4.92 -10.84 -8.28
N ASN A 136 -5.22 -9.74 -8.94
CA ASN A 136 -6.02 -9.68 -10.15
C ASN A 136 -5.49 -8.59 -11.10
N GLY A 137 -6.23 -8.27 -12.15
CA GLY A 137 -5.88 -7.24 -13.14
C GLY A 137 -5.43 -7.81 -14.47
N SER A 138 -5.09 -6.94 -15.41
CA SER A 138 -4.66 -7.31 -16.76
C SER A 138 -3.14 -7.30 -16.94
N GLY A 139 -2.41 -6.86 -15.91
CA GLY A 139 -0.95 -6.79 -15.93
C GLY A 139 -0.28 -8.15 -15.65
N SER A 140 1.03 -8.16 -15.80
CA SER A 140 1.90 -9.31 -15.46
C SER A 140 2.63 -9.06 -14.14
N LEU A 141 3.03 -10.13 -13.45
CA LEU A 141 3.94 -10.09 -12.32
C LEU A 141 5.02 -11.15 -12.47
N LYS A 142 6.26 -10.72 -12.66
CA LYS A 142 7.44 -11.58 -12.60
C LYS A 142 8.08 -11.42 -11.21
N ALA A 143 8.05 -12.49 -10.41
CA ALA A 143 8.61 -12.52 -9.07
C ALA A 143 9.80 -13.49 -9.04
N GLU A 144 10.96 -13.01 -8.61
CA GLU A 144 12.21 -13.76 -8.57
C GLU A 144 12.94 -13.53 -7.24
N ILE A 145 13.71 -14.51 -6.82
CA ILE A 145 14.62 -14.41 -5.68
C ILE A 145 16.05 -14.75 -6.13
N GLN A 146 17.03 -14.27 -5.39
CA GLN A 146 18.41 -14.69 -5.62
C GLN A 146 18.56 -16.17 -5.28
N ASP A 147 19.12 -16.93 -6.21
CA ASP A 147 19.47 -18.33 -5.96
C ASP A 147 20.84 -18.37 -5.25
N ASP A 148 20.85 -18.84 -4.02
CA ASP A 148 22.06 -18.94 -3.21
C ASP A 148 22.91 -20.21 -3.54
N LEU A 149 22.42 -21.00 -4.49
CA LEU A 149 23.08 -22.24 -4.90
C LEU A 149 23.58 -22.14 -6.34
N GLY A 150 24.84 -21.80 -6.49
CA GLY A 150 25.51 -21.89 -7.80
C GLY A 150 25.27 -23.24 -8.43
N SER A 151 24.46 -23.27 -9.45
CA SER A 151 24.28 -24.21 -10.56
C SER A 151 22.87 -24.79 -10.75
N ASP A 152 22.35 -24.60 -11.95
CA ASP A 152 21.49 -25.48 -12.74
C ASP A 152 20.07 -25.87 -12.24
N TYR A 153 19.42 -25.10 -11.39
CA TYR A 153 17.99 -25.30 -11.16
C TYR A 153 17.18 -24.04 -11.50
N ASN A 154 16.29 -24.17 -12.48
CA ASN A 154 15.23 -23.18 -12.76
C ASN A 154 14.33 -23.05 -11.52
N HIS A 155 14.56 -22.04 -10.71
CA HIS A 155 13.71 -21.76 -9.56
C HIS A 155 12.60 -20.78 -9.97
N ASN A 156 11.40 -21.32 -10.04
CA ASN A 156 10.18 -20.54 -10.16
C ASN A 156 9.99 -19.67 -8.91
N ALA A 157 9.37 -18.51 -9.10
CA ALA A 157 9.05 -17.53 -8.07
C ALA A 157 8.57 -18.18 -6.76
N LYS A 158 9.19 -17.82 -5.63
CA LYS A 158 8.72 -18.23 -4.32
C LYS A 158 7.75 -17.20 -3.79
N ILE A 159 6.47 -17.55 -3.76
CA ILE A 159 5.45 -16.85 -2.98
C ILE A 159 5.46 -17.54 -1.62
N GLY A 160 5.92 -16.84 -0.57
CA GLY A 160 6.02 -17.39 0.78
C GLY A 160 4.87 -16.92 1.66
N SER A 161 4.25 -17.86 2.40
CA SER A 161 3.33 -17.59 3.50
C SER A 161 3.88 -18.25 4.76
N HIS A 162 3.83 -17.56 5.88
CA HIS A 162 4.10 -18.10 7.23
C HIS A 162 2.89 -17.89 8.10
#